data_ac4aab14c80d2238ba7c8d01683df7a5
#
_entry.id   ac4aab14c80d2238ba7c8d01683df7a5
#
_cell.length_a   1.000
_cell.length_b   1.000
_cell.length_c   1.000
_cell.angle_alpha   90.00
_cell.angle_beta   90.00
_cell.angle_gamma   90.00
#
_symmetry.space_group_name_H-M   'P 1'
#
loop_
_entity.id
_entity.type
_entity.pdbx_description
1 polymer ?
#
loop_
_entity_poly.entity_id
_entity_poly.type
_entity_poly.pdbx_seq_one_letter_code
_entity_poly.pdbx_strand_id
1 'polypeptide(L)'
;PAPLWSRGLGDVYKRQLLALWDPIDGEVDPSGVTYAFAKAAKVHGGKYYTHTTVKDTKQKNDGTWEVITDKGNINAEIVINAGGLWAREVGKLAGLNLPVQPMEHHYLITEAIPEIEAMGDQRLPIGTDFEGNIYFRQEGKGMLLGTYEPKSTPWKVNGTPMNFGHELLEPKLDNIQDRLAIGFERMPALEKAGIKNIVNGPFTFGPDGSPLIGPVPGMKNYWVAVGVMAGFCQGGGVGKCIAEWIIDGEPSIDVWAMDIARFGDYASPEYGTIKSSENYERRFIMT
;
A
#
# COMPACT_ATOMS: atom_id res chain seq x y z
N PRO A 1 35.22 -6.18 -6.06
CA PRO A 1 34.84 -5.79 -7.41
C PRO A 1 33.41 -5.25 -7.34
N ALA A 2 33.23 -4.03 -7.90
CA ALA A 2 31.90 -3.43 -7.99
C ALA A 2 30.95 -4.40 -8.71
N PRO A 3 29.69 -4.54 -8.28
CA PRO A 3 28.73 -5.40 -8.94
C PRO A 3 28.60 -5.06 -10.42
N LEU A 4 28.31 -6.06 -11.26
CA LEU A 4 28.24 -5.89 -12.71
C LEU A 4 27.33 -4.74 -13.17
N TRP A 5 26.26 -4.46 -12.42
CA TRP A 5 25.36 -3.35 -12.69
C TRP A 5 25.98 -1.97 -12.43
N SER A 6 26.98 -1.84 -11.55
CA SER A 6 27.67 -0.58 -11.33
C SER A 6 28.64 -0.20 -12.47
N ARG A 7 29.01 -1.17 -13.31
CA ARG A 7 29.97 -0.95 -14.42
C ARG A 7 29.35 -0.33 -15.67
N GLY A 8 28.04 -0.45 -15.85
CA GLY A 8 27.31 0.15 -16.99
C GLY A 8 26.47 1.37 -16.62
N LEU A 9 26.33 1.67 -15.32
CA LEU A 9 25.48 2.73 -14.80
C LEU A 9 26.27 3.89 -14.17
N GLY A 10 27.58 3.95 -14.37
CA GLY A 10 28.46 4.96 -13.78
C GLY A 10 28.06 6.42 -14.04
N ASP A 11 27.22 6.66 -15.04
CA ASP A 11 26.65 7.97 -15.34
C ASP A 11 25.20 8.14 -14.86
N VAL A 12 24.57 7.05 -14.35
CA VAL A 12 23.16 7.07 -13.92
C VAL A 12 23.02 7.49 -12.45
N TYR A 13 24.02 7.17 -11.62
CA TYR A 13 24.03 7.53 -10.21
C TYR A 13 25.26 8.34 -9.84
N LYS A 14 25.03 9.58 -9.42
CA LYS A 14 26.07 10.47 -8.89
C LYS A 14 25.90 10.63 -7.38
N ARG A 15 27.04 10.72 -6.66
CA ARG A 15 27.13 10.94 -5.20
C ARG A 15 26.65 9.79 -4.32
N GLN A 16 26.54 8.59 -4.86
CA GLN A 16 26.22 7.41 -4.07
C GLN A 16 27.44 6.94 -3.26
N LEU A 17 27.29 6.84 -1.93
CA LEU A 17 28.36 6.34 -1.04
C LEU A 17 28.22 4.84 -0.83
N LEU A 18 26.99 4.32 -0.76
CA LEU A 18 26.66 2.93 -0.47
C LEU A 18 25.35 2.54 -1.12
N ALA A 19 25.26 1.29 -1.56
CA ALA A 19 24.00 0.66 -1.93
C ALA A 19 23.91 -0.73 -1.31
N LEU A 20 22.77 -1.05 -0.74
CA LEU A 20 22.42 -2.41 -0.35
C LEU A 20 21.62 -3.05 -1.48
N TRP A 21 22.06 -4.22 -1.93
CA TRP A 21 21.37 -4.98 -2.96
C TRP A 21 20.81 -6.29 -2.39
N ASP A 22 19.51 -6.50 -2.58
CA ASP A 22 18.83 -7.75 -2.29
C ASP A 22 18.63 -8.53 -3.60
N PRO A 23 19.35 -9.65 -3.82
CA PRO A 23 19.26 -10.43 -5.04
C PRO A 23 18.00 -11.29 -5.16
N ILE A 24 17.22 -11.42 -4.08
CA ILE A 24 15.99 -12.22 -4.06
C ILE A 24 14.70 -11.38 -4.14
N ASP A 25 14.84 -10.07 -4.14
CA ASP A 25 13.72 -9.16 -4.38
C ASP A 25 13.27 -9.21 -5.85
N GLY A 26 12.07 -8.71 -6.16
CA GLY A 26 11.52 -8.77 -7.49
C GLY A 26 10.38 -7.81 -7.76
N GLU A 27 9.98 -7.76 -9.02
CA GLU A 27 8.83 -7.01 -9.50
C GLU A 27 7.63 -7.92 -9.70
N VAL A 28 6.45 -7.39 -9.43
CA VAL A 28 5.19 -8.05 -9.74
C VAL A 28 4.25 -7.12 -10.49
N ASP A 29 3.44 -7.66 -11.37
CA ASP A 29 2.28 -6.95 -11.90
C ASP A 29 1.17 -6.94 -10.84
N PRO A 30 0.73 -5.76 -10.37
CA PRO A 30 -0.24 -5.65 -9.28
C PRO A 30 -1.56 -6.34 -9.57
N SER A 31 -2.09 -6.18 -10.77
CA SER A 31 -3.34 -6.81 -11.18
C SER A 31 -3.17 -8.32 -11.30
N GLY A 32 -2.08 -8.76 -11.91
CA GLY A 32 -1.77 -10.19 -12.07
C GLY A 32 -1.67 -10.93 -10.75
N VAL A 33 -0.97 -10.36 -9.76
CA VAL A 33 -0.87 -10.96 -8.42
C VAL A 33 -2.23 -11.00 -7.73
N THR A 34 -3.00 -9.92 -7.78
CA THR A 34 -4.35 -9.88 -7.20
C THR A 34 -5.25 -10.96 -7.81
N TYR A 35 -5.25 -11.10 -9.14
CA TYR A 35 -6.02 -12.14 -9.82
C TYR A 35 -5.50 -13.54 -9.53
N ALA A 36 -4.20 -13.73 -9.37
CA ALA A 36 -3.62 -15.01 -9.02
C ALA A 36 -4.09 -15.49 -7.63
N PHE A 37 -4.06 -14.61 -6.62
CA PHE A 37 -4.61 -14.92 -5.29
C PHE A 37 -6.11 -15.20 -5.34
N ALA A 38 -6.89 -14.39 -6.07
CA ALA A 38 -8.31 -14.62 -6.24
C ALA A 38 -8.60 -15.97 -6.93
N LYS A 39 -7.84 -16.32 -7.97
CA LYS A 39 -7.96 -17.60 -8.66
C LYS A 39 -7.62 -18.77 -7.74
N ALA A 40 -6.51 -18.66 -6.99
CA ALA A 40 -6.12 -19.70 -6.04
C ALA A 40 -7.20 -19.91 -4.97
N ALA A 41 -7.72 -18.85 -4.37
CA ALA A 41 -8.80 -18.96 -3.39
C ALA A 41 -10.06 -19.63 -3.97
N LYS A 42 -10.44 -19.34 -5.23
CA LYS A 42 -11.55 -20.01 -5.91
C LYS A 42 -11.31 -21.51 -6.09
N VAL A 43 -10.09 -21.90 -6.46
CA VAL A 43 -9.72 -23.33 -6.62
C VAL A 43 -9.90 -24.07 -5.28
N HIS A 44 -9.66 -23.40 -4.16
CA HIS A 44 -9.86 -23.95 -2.82
C HIS A 44 -11.27 -23.72 -2.25
N GLY A 45 -12.25 -23.39 -3.07
CA GLY A 45 -13.66 -23.29 -2.68
C GLY A 45 -14.10 -21.89 -2.22
N GLY A 46 -13.22 -20.89 -2.25
CA GLY A 46 -13.56 -19.51 -1.95
C GLY A 46 -14.57 -18.94 -2.95
N LYS A 47 -15.54 -18.14 -2.45
CA LYS A 47 -16.57 -17.50 -3.27
C LYS A 47 -16.28 -16.00 -3.35
N TYR A 48 -16.40 -15.43 -4.55
CA TYR A 48 -16.25 -14.02 -4.80
C TYR A 48 -17.54 -13.43 -5.36
N TYR A 49 -18.00 -12.37 -4.72
CA TYR A 49 -19.19 -11.62 -5.13
C TYR A 49 -18.75 -10.23 -5.55
N THR A 50 -18.35 -10.09 -6.81
CA THR A 50 -17.99 -8.80 -7.40
C THR A 50 -19.21 -7.92 -7.59
N HIS A 51 -19.01 -6.60 -7.64
CA HIS A 51 -20.09 -5.61 -7.75
C HIS A 51 -21.18 -5.79 -6.67
N THR A 52 -20.75 -6.15 -5.47
CA THR A 52 -21.63 -6.39 -4.33
C THR A 52 -21.15 -5.52 -3.18
N THR A 53 -21.92 -4.47 -2.88
CA THR A 53 -21.55 -3.48 -1.88
C THR A 53 -22.10 -3.86 -0.52
N VAL A 54 -21.25 -3.92 0.50
CA VAL A 54 -21.68 -4.04 1.89
C VAL A 54 -22.32 -2.73 2.33
N LYS A 55 -23.54 -2.80 2.84
CA LYS A 55 -24.34 -1.66 3.29
C LYS A 55 -24.39 -1.52 4.82
N ASP A 56 -24.30 -2.65 5.51
CA ASP A 56 -24.34 -2.69 6.98
C ASP A 56 -23.77 -4.02 7.48
N THR A 57 -23.35 -4.06 8.74
CA THR A 57 -22.96 -5.29 9.43
C THR A 57 -23.54 -5.30 10.83
N LYS A 58 -24.18 -6.41 11.21
CA LYS A 58 -24.86 -6.55 12.50
C LYS A 58 -24.38 -7.78 13.24
N GLN A 59 -23.89 -7.60 14.43
CA GLN A 59 -23.59 -8.72 15.32
C GLN A 59 -24.87 -9.29 15.92
N LYS A 60 -24.97 -10.62 15.91
CA LYS A 60 -26.06 -11.36 16.55
C LYS A 60 -25.72 -11.73 17.99
N ASN A 61 -26.72 -12.11 18.76
CA ASN A 61 -26.55 -12.46 20.18
C ASN A 61 -25.62 -13.67 20.41
N ASP A 62 -25.53 -14.58 19.45
CA ASP A 62 -24.62 -15.73 19.46
C ASP A 62 -23.17 -15.37 19.10
N GLY A 63 -22.93 -14.14 18.66
CA GLY A 63 -21.63 -13.64 18.25
C GLY A 63 -21.32 -13.86 16.77
N THR A 64 -22.25 -14.40 15.98
CA THR A 64 -22.18 -14.42 14.52
C THR A 64 -22.56 -13.06 13.95
N TRP A 65 -22.36 -12.88 12.65
CA TRP A 65 -22.60 -11.63 11.96
C TRP A 65 -23.58 -11.78 10.80
N GLU A 66 -24.42 -10.79 10.61
CA GLU A 66 -25.17 -10.59 9.39
C GLU A 66 -24.53 -9.46 8.60
N VAL A 67 -23.99 -9.77 7.41
CA VAL A 67 -23.45 -8.81 6.46
C VAL A 67 -24.53 -8.49 5.43
N ILE A 68 -25.00 -7.26 5.44
CA ILE A 68 -26.09 -6.77 4.59
C ILE A 68 -25.47 -6.14 3.35
N THR A 69 -25.84 -6.63 2.17
CA THR A 69 -25.35 -6.13 0.89
C THR A 69 -26.50 -5.63 0.01
N ASP A 70 -26.15 -4.94 -1.06
CA ASP A 70 -27.12 -4.50 -2.08
C ASP A 70 -27.71 -5.65 -2.91
N LYS A 71 -27.25 -6.89 -2.70
CA LYS A 71 -27.72 -8.09 -3.42
C LYS A 71 -28.20 -9.22 -2.53
N GLY A 72 -28.33 -8.96 -1.24
CA GLY A 72 -28.79 -9.93 -0.25
C GLY A 72 -27.88 -9.99 0.97
N ASN A 73 -28.29 -10.75 1.98
CA ASN A 73 -27.58 -10.84 3.25
C ASN A 73 -26.77 -12.13 3.34
N ILE A 74 -25.64 -12.04 4.01
CA ILE A 74 -24.76 -13.16 4.27
C ILE A 74 -24.65 -13.34 5.79
N ASN A 75 -24.91 -14.54 6.29
CA ASN A 75 -24.60 -14.89 7.67
C ASN A 75 -23.19 -15.48 7.72
N ALA A 76 -22.36 -14.94 8.59
CA ALA A 76 -20.97 -15.33 8.76
C ALA A 76 -20.64 -15.57 10.23
N GLU A 77 -19.85 -16.60 10.52
CA GLU A 77 -19.31 -16.82 11.86
C GLU A 77 -18.25 -15.77 12.19
N ILE A 78 -17.43 -15.41 11.22
CA ILE A 78 -16.33 -14.45 11.33
C ILE A 78 -16.44 -13.45 10.18
N VAL A 79 -16.20 -12.17 10.47
CA VAL A 79 -16.07 -11.10 9.51
C VAL A 79 -14.65 -10.55 9.55
N ILE A 80 -14.02 -10.40 8.38
CA ILE A 80 -12.71 -9.77 8.24
C ILE A 80 -12.87 -8.51 7.39
N ASN A 81 -12.63 -7.34 7.98
CA ASN A 81 -12.57 -6.10 7.23
C ASN A 81 -11.20 -5.99 6.55
N ALA A 82 -11.16 -6.24 5.26
CA ALA A 82 -10.02 -6.03 4.37
C ALA A 82 -10.34 -4.93 3.34
N GLY A 83 -11.06 -3.90 3.75
CA GLY A 83 -11.67 -2.87 2.89
C GLY A 83 -10.69 -1.88 2.25
N GLY A 84 -9.37 -2.01 2.49
CA GLY A 84 -8.33 -1.19 1.86
C GLY A 84 -8.62 0.30 2.03
N LEU A 85 -8.85 1.00 0.91
CA LEU A 85 -9.15 2.43 0.90
C LEU A 85 -10.43 2.79 1.67
N TRP A 86 -11.40 1.87 1.72
CA TRP A 86 -12.69 2.04 2.41
C TRP A 86 -12.73 1.38 3.81
N ALA A 87 -11.58 0.98 4.34
CA ALA A 87 -11.50 0.25 5.61
C ALA A 87 -12.21 0.97 6.77
N ARG A 88 -12.07 2.31 6.85
CA ARG A 88 -12.75 3.12 7.88
C ARG A 88 -14.28 3.06 7.74
N GLU A 89 -14.75 3.20 6.53
CA GLU A 89 -16.19 3.22 6.22
C GLU A 89 -16.81 1.87 6.51
N VAL A 90 -16.14 0.79 6.12
CA VAL A 90 -16.56 -0.59 6.45
C VAL A 90 -16.50 -0.84 7.96
N GLY A 91 -15.47 -0.35 8.64
CA GLY A 91 -15.37 -0.42 10.11
C GLY A 91 -16.54 0.28 10.81
N LYS A 92 -16.92 1.47 10.34
CA LYS A 92 -18.07 2.23 10.88
C LYS A 92 -19.40 1.48 10.80
N LEU A 93 -19.59 0.63 9.78
CA LEU A 93 -20.78 -0.21 9.67
C LEU A 93 -20.89 -1.20 10.84
N ALA A 94 -19.77 -1.57 11.44
CA ALA A 94 -19.71 -2.42 12.63
C ALA A 94 -19.57 -1.61 13.94
N GLY A 95 -19.61 -0.29 13.90
CA GLY A 95 -19.37 0.57 15.06
C GLY A 95 -17.89 0.75 15.42
N LEU A 96 -16.97 0.36 14.55
CA LEU A 96 -15.51 0.45 14.76
C LEU A 96 -14.92 1.68 14.10
N ASN A 97 -14.19 2.47 14.86
CA ASN A 97 -13.34 3.54 14.34
C ASN A 97 -11.92 3.03 14.10
N LEU A 98 -11.47 3.02 12.86
CA LEU A 98 -10.12 2.63 12.49
C LEU A 98 -9.24 3.87 12.30
N PRO A 99 -8.07 3.95 12.93
CA PRO A 99 -7.19 5.12 12.86
C PRO A 99 -6.33 5.15 11.58
N VAL A 100 -6.82 4.61 10.49
CA VAL A 100 -6.14 4.62 9.20
C VAL A 100 -6.56 5.83 8.37
N GLN A 101 -5.65 6.40 7.58
CA GLN A 101 -5.90 7.59 6.77
C GLN A 101 -5.39 7.38 5.34
N PRO A 102 -6.25 7.54 4.32
CA PRO A 102 -5.79 7.63 2.94
C PRO A 102 -4.96 8.91 2.72
N MET A 103 -3.80 8.74 2.09
CA MET A 103 -2.88 9.82 1.72
C MET A 103 -2.77 9.90 0.21
N GLU A 104 -2.68 11.09 -0.35
CA GLU A 104 -2.31 11.26 -1.76
C GLU A 104 -0.86 10.82 -1.96
N HIS A 105 -0.59 10.14 -3.07
CA HIS A 105 0.75 9.69 -3.39
C HIS A 105 1.01 9.78 -4.88
N HIS A 106 2.17 10.31 -5.23
CA HIS A 106 2.52 10.61 -6.59
C HIS A 106 3.67 9.75 -7.11
N TYR A 107 3.60 9.43 -8.39
CA TYR A 107 4.76 8.99 -9.15
C TYR A 107 4.68 9.48 -10.59
N LEU A 108 5.85 9.64 -11.20
CA LEU A 108 6.03 10.03 -12.58
C LEU A 108 6.45 8.81 -13.40
N ILE A 109 5.89 8.68 -14.60
CA ILE A 109 6.35 7.71 -15.62
C ILE A 109 6.91 8.49 -16.79
N THR A 110 8.12 8.13 -17.24
CA THR A 110 8.76 8.74 -18.38
C THR A 110 8.35 8.10 -19.69
N GLU A 111 8.57 8.80 -20.79
CA GLU A 111 8.68 8.20 -22.11
C GLU A 111 9.90 7.24 -22.16
N ALA A 112 10.09 6.58 -23.29
CA ALA A 112 11.22 5.69 -23.49
C ALA A 112 12.57 6.43 -23.35
N ILE A 113 13.50 5.76 -22.68
CA ILE A 113 14.87 6.25 -22.45
C ILE A 113 15.81 5.41 -23.31
N PRO A 114 16.58 6.02 -24.23
CA PRO A 114 17.43 5.28 -25.16
C PRO A 114 18.42 4.32 -24.48
N GLU A 115 18.96 4.72 -23.34
CA GLU A 115 19.89 3.90 -22.55
C GLU A 115 19.21 2.62 -22.01
N ILE A 116 17.94 2.71 -21.65
CA ILE A 116 17.14 1.55 -21.19
C ILE A 116 16.75 0.69 -22.39
N GLU A 117 16.37 1.28 -23.52
CA GLU A 117 16.09 0.52 -24.75
C GLU A 117 17.31 -0.28 -25.20
N ALA A 118 18.50 0.30 -25.09
CA ALA A 118 19.76 -0.34 -25.47
C ALA A 118 20.12 -1.55 -24.57
N MET A 119 19.52 -1.67 -23.37
CA MET A 119 19.73 -2.82 -22.48
C MET A 119 19.03 -4.11 -22.98
N GLY A 120 18.12 -4.01 -23.93
CA GLY A 120 17.36 -5.15 -24.45
C GLY A 120 16.50 -5.80 -23.36
N ASP A 121 16.73 -7.10 -23.11
CA ASP A 121 15.97 -7.88 -22.12
C ASP A 121 16.49 -7.71 -20.67
N GLN A 122 17.60 -7.00 -20.48
CA GLN A 122 18.10 -6.71 -19.14
C GLN A 122 17.19 -5.69 -18.46
N ARG A 123 16.99 -5.87 -17.15
CA ARG A 123 16.20 -4.95 -16.34
C ARG A 123 17.04 -4.30 -15.27
N LEU A 124 16.73 -3.04 -15.00
CA LEU A 124 17.27 -2.32 -13.86
C LEU A 124 16.65 -2.86 -12.56
N PRO A 125 17.43 -2.95 -11.48
CA PRO A 125 16.86 -3.25 -10.17
C PRO A 125 15.91 -2.13 -9.73
N ILE A 126 14.93 -2.48 -8.90
CA ILE A 126 14.15 -1.50 -8.16
C ILE A 126 15.08 -0.82 -7.16
N GLY A 127 14.98 0.49 -7.02
CA GLY A 127 15.78 1.24 -6.09
C GLY A 127 14.97 2.15 -5.20
N THR A 128 15.49 2.37 -4.00
CA THR A 128 15.01 3.38 -3.06
C THR A 128 16.17 4.23 -2.60
N ASP A 129 16.06 5.54 -2.77
CA ASP A 129 16.97 6.51 -2.19
C ASP A 129 16.36 7.06 -0.90
N PHE A 130 16.86 6.59 0.23
CA PHE A 130 16.37 6.99 1.54
C PHE A 130 16.65 8.47 1.85
N GLU A 131 17.78 9.01 1.41
CA GLU A 131 18.13 10.42 1.58
C GLU A 131 17.24 11.31 0.71
N GLY A 132 17.05 10.92 -0.54
CA GLY A 132 16.20 11.64 -1.50
C GLY A 132 14.71 11.51 -1.22
N ASN A 133 14.28 10.55 -0.40
CA ASN A 133 12.88 10.16 -0.22
C ASN A 133 12.18 9.85 -1.54
N ILE A 134 12.87 9.10 -2.41
CA ILE A 134 12.38 8.69 -3.71
C ILE A 134 12.58 7.19 -3.90
N TYR A 135 11.77 6.61 -4.78
CA TYR A 135 11.96 5.25 -5.25
C TYR A 135 11.79 5.21 -6.78
N PHE A 136 12.37 4.22 -7.40
CA PHE A 136 12.33 4.12 -8.84
C PHE A 136 12.40 2.66 -9.29
N ARG A 137 11.82 2.41 -10.45
CA ARG A 137 11.91 1.15 -11.17
C ARG A 137 11.78 1.37 -12.67
N GLN A 138 12.26 0.41 -13.43
CA GLN A 138 12.00 0.41 -14.87
C GLN A 138 10.51 0.16 -15.15
N GLU A 139 9.92 0.97 -16.04
CA GLU A 139 8.55 0.82 -16.52
C GLU A 139 8.55 0.72 -18.05
N GLY A 140 8.42 -0.51 -18.55
CA GLY A 140 8.61 -0.77 -19.98
C GLY A 140 10.00 -0.37 -20.45
N LYS A 141 10.06 0.62 -21.36
CA LYS A 141 11.30 1.23 -21.89
C LYS A 141 11.69 2.53 -21.21
N GLY A 142 10.93 2.98 -20.24
CA GLY A 142 11.16 4.17 -19.44
C GLY A 142 11.36 3.85 -17.97
N MET A 143 11.17 4.87 -17.11
CA MET A 143 11.29 4.75 -15.66
C MET A 143 10.02 5.25 -14.97
N LEU A 144 9.72 4.62 -13.86
CA LEU A 144 8.82 5.15 -12.84
C LEU A 144 9.67 5.75 -11.73
N LEU A 145 9.38 7.00 -11.36
CA LEU A 145 9.97 7.71 -10.23
C LEU A 145 8.86 8.10 -9.26
N GLY A 146 8.85 7.54 -8.07
CA GLY A 146 7.91 7.87 -7.01
C GLY A 146 8.55 8.71 -5.92
N THR A 147 7.71 9.48 -5.21
CA THR A 147 8.18 10.49 -4.25
C THR A 147 7.47 10.34 -2.92
N TYR A 148 8.19 10.60 -1.82
CA TYR A 148 7.60 10.85 -0.50
C TYR A 148 7.93 12.28 -0.09
N GLU A 149 7.00 13.16 -0.34
CA GLU A 149 7.14 14.59 -0.10
C GLU A 149 7.05 14.93 1.39
N PRO A 150 7.81 15.96 1.85
CA PRO A 150 7.84 16.35 3.27
C PRO A 150 6.54 17.03 3.74
N LYS A 151 5.66 17.36 2.80
CA LYS A 151 4.32 17.90 3.08
C LYS A 151 3.28 16.96 2.50
N SER A 152 2.85 16.03 3.31
CA SER A 152 1.83 15.05 2.96
C SER A 152 0.45 15.68 2.74
N THR A 153 -0.39 15.03 1.95
CA THR A 153 -1.76 15.47 1.72
C THR A 153 -2.73 14.35 2.13
N PRO A 154 -3.35 14.45 3.33
CA PRO A 154 -4.43 13.54 3.70
C PRO A 154 -5.61 13.69 2.74
N TRP A 155 -6.09 12.56 2.21
CA TRP A 155 -7.20 12.56 1.29
C TRP A 155 -8.49 12.13 2.00
N LYS A 156 -9.57 12.88 1.76
CA LYS A 156 -10.91 12.57 2.29
C LYS A 156 -10.91 12.23 3.79
N VAL A 157 -10.40 13.16 4.61
CA VAL A 157 -10.29 13.00 6.07
C VAL A 157 -11.63 12.66 6.74
N ASN A 158 -12.75 13.13 6.19
CA ASN A 158 -14.09 12.89 6.71
C ASN A 158 -14.73 11.60 6.19
N GLY A 159 -14.06 10.83 5.35
CA GLY A 159 -14.53 9.56 4.83
C GLY A 159 -14.34 9.40 3.33
N THR A 160 -13.94 8.19 2.93
CA THR A 160 -13.79 7.80 1.53
C THR A 160 -15.17 7.62 0.88
N PRO A 161 -15.47 8.29 -0.24
CA PRO A 161 -16.74 8.06 -0.94
C PRO A 161 -16.87 6.61 -1.39
N MET A 162 -17.99 5.97 -1.09
CA MET A 162 -18.22 4.56 -1.43
C MET A 162 -18.33 4.31 -2.94
N ASN A 163 -18.58 5.34 -3.73
CA ASN A 163 -18.62 5.30 -5.19
C ASN A 163 -17.30 5.71 -5.85
N PHE A 164 -16.26 6.07 -5.10
CA PHE A 164 -14.92 6.25 -5.65
C PHE A 164 -14.42 4.92 -6.21
N GLY A 165 -13.79 4.91 -7.37
CA GLY A 165 -13.46 3.66 -8.05
C GLY A 165 -12.14 3.72 -8.81
N HIS A 166 -12.21 3.80 -10.12
CA HIS A 166 -11.04 3.77 -11.02
C HIS A 166 -10.46 5.17 -11.32
N GLU A 167 -10.90 6.18 -10.59
CA GLU A 167 -10.44 7.54 -10.78
C GLU A 167 -9.03 7.72 -10.18
N LEU A 168 -8.22 8.51 -10.86
CA LEU A 168 -7.00 9.10 -10.31
C LEU A 168 -7.29 10.53 -9.85
N LEU A 169 -6.48 11.02 -8.94
CA LEU A 169 -6.55 12.40 -8.47
C LEU A 169 -5.75 13.31 -9.40
N GLU A 170 -6.07 14.61 -9.38
CA GLU A 170 -5.28 15.59 -10.11
C GLU A 170 -3.85 15.65 -9.57
N PRO A 171 -2.84 15.60 -10.44
CA PRO A 171 -1.45 15.74 -10.05
C PRO A 171 -1.16 17.10 -9.41
N LYS A 172 -0.44 17.09 -8.29
CA LYS A 172 -0.01 18.29 -7.57
C LYS A 172 1.50 18.47 -7.69
N LEU A 173 1.95 18.96 -8.83
CA LEU A 173 3.38 19.06 -9.17
C LEU A 173 4.16 19.88 -8.16
N ASP A 174 3.58 20.97 -7.65
CA ASP A 174 4.21 21.82 -6.65
C ASP A 174 4.59 21.08 -5.36
N ASN A 175 3.89 19.99 -5.05
CA ASN A 175 4.18 19.20 -3.85
C ASN A 175 5.39 18.27 -4.05
N ILE A 176 5.67 17.85 -5.29
CA ILE A 176 6.64 16.79 -5.59
C ILE A 176 7.87 17.28 -6.36
N GLN A 177 7.86 18.51 -6.87
CA GLN A 177 8.92 19.04 -7.75
C GLN A 177 10.32 18.93 -7.14
N ASP A 178 10.47 19.19 -5.83
CA ASP A 178 11.76 19.11 -5.17
C ASP A 178 12.30 17.67 -5.13
N ARG A 179 11.41 16.69 -4.97
CA ARG A 179 11.77 15.28 -4.99
C ARG A 179 12.06 14.78 -6.41
N LEU A 180 11.31 15.27 -7.39
CA LEU A 180 11.61 14.99 -8.79
C LEU A 180 12.97 15.55 -9.18
N ALA A 181 13.32 16.77 -8.75
CA ALA A 181 14.63 17.36 -8.98
C ALA A 181 15.77 16.49 -8.43
N ILE A 182 15.61 15.94 -7.22
CA ILE A 182 16.56 14.98 -6.65
C ILE A 182 16.64 13.73 -7.53
N GLY A 183 15.51 13.19 -7.98
CA GLY A 183 15.49 12.04 -8.88
C GLY A 183 16.24 12.30 -10.19
N PHE A 184 16.10 13.47 -10.78
CA PHE A 184 16.83 13.87 -11.99
C PHE A 184 18.32 14.04 -11.71
N GLU A 185 18.71 14.61 -10.58
CA GLU A 185 20.12 14.67 -10.17
C GLU A 185 20.74 13.27 -10.00
N ARG A 186 19.98 12.34 -9.38
CA ARG A 186 20.43 10.94 -9.17
C ARG A 186 20.50 10.14 -10.48
N MET A 187 19.57 10.40 -11.39
CA MET A 187 19.44 9.71 -12.68
C MET A 187 19.38 10.73 -13.84
N PRO A 188 20.53 11.25 -14.31
CA PRO A 188 20.55 12.29 -15.35
C PRO A 188 19.88 11.90 -16.67
N ALA A 189 19.75 10.61 -16.95
CA ALA A 189 19.00 10.13 -18.12
C ALA A 189 17.52 10.56 -18.10
N LEU A 190 16.95 10.79 -16.92
CA LEU A 190 15.57 11.26 -16.77
C LEU A 190 15.37 12.70 -17.25
N GLU A 191 16.39 13.56 -17.16
CA GLU A 191 16.29 14.97 -17.59
C GLU A 191 15.96 15.11 -19.09
N LYS A 192 16.36 14.12 -19.89
CA LYS A 192 16.16 14.11 -21.34
C LYS A 192 14.91 13.35 -21.75
N ALA A 193 14.30 12.62 -20.82
CA ALA A 193 13.11 11.84 -21.09
C ALA A 193 11.87 12.73 -21.02
N GLY A 194 10.96 12.57 -21.97
CA GLY A 194 9.63 13.15 -21.88
C GLY A 194 8.84 12.54 -20.71
N ILE A 195 7.87 13.28 -20.20
CA ILE A 195 6.93 12.79 -19.20
C ILE A 195 5.76 12.13 -19.92
N LYS A 196 5.57 10.83 -19.71
CA LYS A 196 4.45 10.08 -20.27
C LYS A 196 3.20 10.26 -19.42
N ASN A 197 3.35 10.18 -18.11
CA ASN A 197 2.22 10.31 -17.19
C ASN A 197 2.70 10.70 -15.78
N ILE A 198 1.84 11.40 -15.06
CA ILE A 198 1.97 11.63 -13.61
C ILE A 198 0.71 11.08 -12.97
N VAL A 199 0.91 10.17 -12.05
CA VAL A 199 -0.17 9.53 -11.31
C VAL A 199 -0.23 10.12 -9.91
N ASN A 200 -1.44 10.51 -9.48
CA ASN A 200 -1.77 10.80 -8.10
C ASN A 200 -2.91 9.87 -7.68
N GLY A 201 -2.67 9.03 -6.68
CA GLY A 201 -3.66 8.09 -6.19
C GLY A 201 -3.70 8.05 -4.66
N PRO A 202 -4.88 7.83 -4.06
CA PRO A 202 -4.97 7.68 -2.63
C PRO A 202 -4.55 6.27 -2.21
N PHE A 203 -3.74 6.14 -1.15
CA PHE A 203 -3.48 4.86 -0.51
C PHE A 203 -3.44 4.98 1.02
N THR A 204 -3.78 3.90 1.73
CA THR A 204 -4.11 3.95 3.14
C THR A 204 -2.90 3.71 4.02
N PHE A 205 -2.67 4.62 4.95
CA PHE A 205 -1.64 4.53 5.99
C PHE A 205 -2.22 4.21 7.35
N GLY A 206 -1.50 3.38 8.12
CA GLY A 206 -1.65 3.32 9.57
C GLY A 206 -0.87 4.44 10.27
N PRO A 207 -1.20 4.77 11.54
CA PRO A 207 -0.55 5.87 12.27
C PRO A 207 0.96 5.69 12.45
N ASP A 208 1.42 4.46 12.54
CA ASP A 208 2.83 4.07 12.72
C ASP A 208 3.45 3.45 11.45
N GLY A 209 2.69 3.43 10.34
CA GLY A 209 3.13 2.84 9.07
C GLY A 209 3.08 1.31 9.03
N SER A 210 2.70 0.65 10.10
CA SER A 210 2.48 -0.79 10.13
C SER A 210 1.02 -1.13 9.84
N PRO A 211 0.73 -2.28 9.22
CA PRO A 211 -0.64 -2.78 9.07
C PRO A 211 -1.35 -2.90 10.42
N LEU A 212 -2.68 -2.85 10.39
CA LEU A 212 -3.54 -3.18 11.51
C LEU A 212 -4.22 -4.50 11.18
N ILE A 213 -3.83 -5.57 11.87
CA ILE A 213 -4.36 -6.92 11.64
C ILE A 213 -4.79 -7.56 12.96
N GLY A 214 -5.64 -8.57 12.89
CA GLY A 214 -6.03 -9.37 14.03
C GLY A 214 -7.46 -9.15 14.50
N PRO A 215 -7.84 -9.79 15.62
CA PRO A 215 -9.15 -9.66 16.20
C PRO A 215 -9.33 -8.27 16.84
N VAL A 216 -10.50 -7.66 16.63
CA VAL A 216 -10.79 -6.35 17.22
C VAL A 216 -11.17 -6.52 18.69
N PRO A 217 -10.46 -5.87 19.63
CA PRO A 217 -10.79 -5.93 21.04
C PRO A 217 -12.24 -5.53 21.31
N GLY A 218 -12.96 -6.32 22.10
CA GLY A 218 -14.37 -6.09 22.44
C GLY A 218 -15.39 -6.44 21.35
N MET A 219 -14.97 -6.85 20.16
CA MET A 219 -15.86 -7.25 19.06
C MET A 219 -15.67 -8.72 18.72
N LYS A 220 -16.50 -9.59 19.30
CA LYS A 220 -16.41 -11.03 19.06
C LYS A 220 -16.52 -11.34 17.56
N ASN A 221 -15.56 -12.13 17.04
CA ASN A 221 -15.53 -12.61 15.67
C ASN A 221 -15.46 -11.52 14.58
N TYR A 222 -15.04 -10.30 14.95
CA TYR A 222 -14.72 -9.26 13.98
C TYR A 222 -13.21 -9.04 13.92
N TRP A 223 -12.66 -9.10 12.72
CA TRP A 223 -11.23 -9.03 12.43
C TRP A 223 -10.93 -7.92 11.43
N VAL A 224 -9.70 -7.46 11.44
CA VAL A 224 -9.22 -6.47 10.48
C VAL A 224 -7.93 -6.93 9.79
N ALA A 225 -7.78 -6.51 8.54
CA ALA A 225 -6.56 -6.61 7.75
C ALA A 225 -6.47 -5.33 6.90
N VAL A 226 -6.09 -4.21 7.54
CA VAL A 226 -6.19 -2.87 6.97
C VAL A 226 -4.90 -2.08 7.12
N GLY A 227 -4.75 -0.98 6.39
CA GLY A 227 -3.52 -0.19 6.42
C GLY A 227 -2.29 -0.94 5.90
N VAL A 228 -2.50 -1.97 5.08
CA VAL A 228 -1.42 -2.76 4.46
C VAL A 228 -0.85 -1.92 3.31
N MET A 229 -0.06 -0.90 3.67
CA MET A 229 0.46 0.09 2.74
C MET A 229 1.39 -0.55 1.68
N ALA A 230 2.33 -1.39 2.11
CA ALA A 230 3.19 -2.16 1.21
C ALA A 230 2.45 -3.42 0.70
N GLY A 231 1.29 -3.23 0.05
CA GLY A 231 0.30 -4.25 -0.22
C GLY A 231 0.84 -5.54 -0.82
N PHE A 232 1.65 -5.46 -1.87
CA PHE A 232 2.18 -6.67 -2.55
C PHE A 232 3.32 -7.34 -1.78
N CYS A 233 4.10 -6.57 -1.01
CA CYS A 233 5.14 -7.14 -0.16
C CYS A 233 4.57 -7.83 1.08
N GLN A 234 3.46 -7.35 1.61
CA GLN A 234 2.91 -7.81 2.90
C GLN A 234 1.62 -8.61 2.76
N GLY A 235 0.83 -8.41 1.70
CA GLY A 235 -0.54 -8.95 1.59
C GLY A 235 -0.62 -10.47 1.72
N GLY A 236 0.31 -11.21 1.13
CA GLY A 236 0.37 -12.67 1.26
C GLY A 236 0.67 -13.11 2.70
N GLY A 237 1.66 -12.46 3.36
CA GLY A 237 2.00 -12.71 4.76
C GLY A 237 0.86 -12.36 5.71
N VAL A 238 0.23 -11.20 5.52
CA VAL A 238 -0.95 -10.78 6.30
C VAL A 238 -2.07 -11.81 6.19
N GLY A 239 -2.39 -12.26 4.96
CA GLY A 239 -3.42 -13.28 4.75
C GLY A 239 -3.11 -14.59 5.46
N LYS A 240 -1.84 -15.04 5.40
CA LYS A 240 -1.37 -16.24 6.11
C LYS A 240 -1.52 -16.07 7.63
N CYS A 241 -1.02 -14.98 8.20
CA CYS A 241 -1.09 -14.72 9.64
C CYS A 241 -2.53 -14.67 10.16
N ILE A 242 -3.43 -14.00 9.44
CA ILE A 242 -4.87 -13.96 9.81
C ILE A 242 -5.48 -15.37 9.78
N ALA A 243 -5.18 -16.17 8.74
CA ALA A 243 -5.70 -17.52 8.64
C ALA A 243 -5.21 -18.42 9.78
N GLU A 244 -3.92 -18.41 10.07
CA GLU A 244 -3.33 -19.15 11.20
C GLU A 244 -3.92 -18.69 12.53
N TRP A 245 -4.03 -17.38 12.73
CA TRP A 245 -4.57 -16.84 13.99
C TRP A 245 -6.04 -17.23 14.23
N ILE A 246 -6.84 -17.28 13.15
CA ILE A 246 -8.25 -17.74 13.25
C ILE A 246 -8.33 -19.26 13.52
N ILE A 247 -7.48 -20.07 12.89
CA ILE A 247 -7.56 -21.54 12.92
C ILE A 247 -6.83 -22.10 14.14
N ASP A 248 -5.61 -21.61 14.38
CA ASP A 248 -4.68 -22.18 15.36
C ASP A 248 -4.66 -21.38 16.67
N GLY A 249 -5.29 -20.17 16.69
CA GLY A 249 -5.32 -19.26 17.84
C GLY A 249 -4.17 -18.27 17.91
N GLU A 250 -3.11 -18.49 17.14
CA GLU A 250 -1.96 -17.57 17.02
C GLU A 250 -1.29 -17.72 15.65
N PRO A 251 -0.67 -16.66 15.11
CA PRO A 251 0.12 -16.76 13.88
C PRO A 251 1.49 -17.41 14.14
N SER A 252 2.06 -18.05 13.13
CA SER A 252 3.37 -18.72 13.20
C SER A 252 4.57 -17.76 13.30
N ILE A 253 4.36 -16.48 13.08
CA ILE A 253 5.36 -15.41 13.22
C ILE A 253 4.85 -14.33 14.15
N ASP A 254 5.76 -13.63 14.80
CA ASP A 254 5.43 -12.49 15.65
C ASP A 254 4.86 -11.33 14.83
N VAL A 255 3.60 -10.99 15.09
CA VAL A 255 2.88 -9.87 14.46
C VAL A 255 2.49 -8.79 15.46
N TRP A 256 3.08 -8.78 16.65
CA TRP A 256 2.73 -7.85 17.71
C TRP A 256 2.72 -6.38 17.25
N ALA A 257 3.71 -5.98 16.46
CA ALA A 257 3.79 -4.64 15.89
C ALA A 257 2.69 -4.33 14.86
N MET A 258 1.93 -5.34 14.44
CA MET A 258 0.81 -5.19 13.49
C MET A 258 -0.55 -5.40 14.15
N ASP A 259 -0.60 -5.93 15.39
CA ASP A 259 -1.85 -6.19 16.10
C ASP A 259 -2.67 -4.92 16.25
N ILE A 260 -3.96 -4.95 15.86
CA ILE A 260 -4.89 -3.83 16.04
C ILE A 260 -5.03 -3.44 17.51
N ALA A 261 -4.85 -4.37 18.45
CA ALA A 261 -4.94 -4.14 19.89
C ALA A 261 -3.92 -3.13 20.42
N ARG A 262 -2.84 -2.80 19.64
CA ARG A 262 -1.91 -1.72 20.01
C ARG A 262 -2.53 -0.32 19.99
N PHE A 263 -3.70 -0.18 19.34
CA PHE A 263 -4.49 1.05 19.35
C PHE A 263 -5.75 0.87 20.19
N GLY A 264 -5.90 1.73 21.19
CA GLY A 264 -7.10 1.81 22.02
C GLY A 264 -7.99 2.99 21.61
N ASP A 265 -8.92 3.36 22.48
CA ASP A 265 -9.92 4.42 22.25
C ASP A 265 -9.30 5.80 22.00
N TYR A 266 -8.04 6.02 22.41
CA TYR A 266 -7.29 7.24 22.12
C TYR A 266 -7.02 7.46 20.65
N ALA A 267 -7.02 6.39 19.85
CA ALA A 267 -6.70 6.43 18.44
C ALA A 267 -7.91 6.89 17.60
N SER A 268 -8.33 8.12 17.83
CA SER A 268 -9.42 8.76 17.09
C SER A 268 -9.09 8.90 15.60
N PRO A 269 -10.07 9.16 14.73
CA PRO A 269 -9.82 9.47 13.32
C PRO A 269 -8.88 10.68 13.12
N GLU A 270 -8.96 11.68 14.00
CA GLU A 270 -8.06 12.84 13.98
C GLU A 270 -6.62 12.44 14.32
N TYR A 271 -6.44 11.64 15.38
CA TYR A 271 -5.14 11.04 15.71
C TYR A 271 -4.58 10.26 14.52
N GLY A 272 -5.41 9.41 13.90
CA GLY A 272 -5.03 8.64 12.73
C GLY A 272 -4.56 9.52 11.58
N THR A 273 -5.25 10.63 11.31
CA THR A 273 -4.88 11.57 10.26
C THR A 273 -3.53 12.23 10.54
N ILE A 274 -3.32 12.76 11.75
CA ILE A 274 -2.09 13.43 12.15
C ILE A 274 -0.91 12.46 12.09
N LYS A 275 -1.05 11.29 12.70
CA LYS A 275 0.04 10.31 12.78
C LYS A 275 0.36 9.65 11.44
N SER A 276 -0.63 9.39 10.61
CA SER A 276 -0.38 8.90 9.25
C SER A 276 0.34 9.94 8.40
N SER A 277 0.03 11.24 8.57
CA SER A 277 0.76 12.31 7.90
C SER A 277 2.22 12.37 8.34
N GLU A 278 2.49 12.35 9.65
CA GLU A 278 3.85 12.32 10.19
C GLU A 278 4.62 11.08 9.69
N ASN A 279 3.96 9.93 9.62
CA ASN A 279 4.59 8.70 9.15
C ASN A 279 4.91 8.75 7.65
N TYR A 280 3.99 9.27 6.83
CA TYR A 280 4.21 9.48 5.40
C TYR A 280 5.44 10.36 5.15
N GLU A 281 5.52 11.50 5.82
CA GLU A 281 6.59 12.49 5.68
C GLU A 281 7.96 11.95 6.11
N ARG A 282 7.96 10.96 7.01
CA ARG A 282 9.17 10.31 7.56
C ARG A 282 9.39 8.91 7.00
N ARG A 283 8.76 8.56 5.87
CA ARG A 283 8.71 7.18 5.36
C ARG A 283 10.09 6.52 5.26
N PHE A 284 11.10 7.27 4.88
CA PHE A 284 12.46 6.78 4.68
C PHE A 284 13.47 7.33 5.69
N ILE A 285 13.03 8.05 6.70
CA ILE A 285 13.93 8.49 7.78
C ILE A 285 14.22 7.29 8.67
N MET A 286 15.46 6.85 8.64
CA MET A 286 15.97 5.87 9.58
C MET A 286 16.34 6.60 10.87
N THR A 287 15.67 6.30 11.97
CA THR A 287 15.94 6.82 13.31
C THR A 287 16.75 5.80 14.12
#